data_90e90e990ddadb656951d36c78517ad7
#
_entry.id   90e90e990ddadb656951d36c78517ad7
#
_cell.length_a   1.000
_cell.length_b   1.000
_cell.length_c   1.000
_cell.angle_alpha   90.00
_cell.angle_beta   90.00
_cell.angle_gamma   90.00
#
_symmetry.space_group_name_H-M   'P 1'
#
loop_
_entity.id
_entity.type
_entity.pdbx_description
1 polymer ?
#
loop_
_entity_poly.entity_id
_entity_poly.type
_entity_poly.pdbx_seq_one_letter_code
_entity_poly.pdbx_strand_id
1 'polypeptide(L)'
;QISADDRYTLTLSADDLSVEKIFDATDAKGSTSRVSAVYQARPRDSFVVALKDVPEIWEIATDPDSPPVHEGFVHSHEKGMVEALASSSGLFARRRVAVSEPLDDFFFSPDYSDLIGSSRDGNAGIVVNMNVGREIARIPLPGLPHLGSGISWMWNGKRVMATPHLKEAKISIIDMDDWSVVKTLDTLGPGFFMRSHDGSRYAWTDVFFGPNKDAMHVIDKETLEIVRTLRPEPGKTAAHVEFDKTGRHALVSIWEDDGALIVYDAETLEEIKRIAMRKPSGKYNVWNKINFEDGTSH
;
A
#
# COMPACT_ATOMS: atom_id res chain seq x y z
N GLN A 1 9.84 11.82 -4.34
CA GLN A 1 9.86 11.45 -5.76
C GLN A 1 8.71 12.12 -6.50
N ILE A 2 8.94 12.62 -7.70
CA ILE A 2 7.96 13.36 -8.49
C ILE A 2 7.88 12.71 -9.88
N SER A 3 6.67 12.47 -10.38
CA SER A 3 6.42 12.07 -11.76
C SER A 3 5.92 13.28 -12.56
N ALA A 4 6.56 13.56 -13.66
CA ALA A 4 6.06 14.51 -14.66
C ALA A 4 5.32 13.71 -15.72
N ASP A 5 4.05 14.03 -15.98
CA ASP A 5 3.14 13.32 -16.90
C ASP A 5 3.04 11.79 -16.70
N ASP A 6 3.34 11.31 -15.48
CA ASP A 6 3.35 9.90 -15.08
C ASP A 6 4.37 9.00 -15.83
N ARG A 7 5.27 9.56 -16.64
CA ARG A 7 6.21 8.79 -17.48
C ARG A 7 7.65 8.79 -16.99
N TYR A 8 7.93 9.52 -15.92
CA TYR A 8 9.25 9.64 -15.31
C TYR A 8 9.16 9.46 -13.81
N THR A 9 10.27 9.03 -13.26
CA THR A 9 10.50 9.02 -11.82
C THR A 9 11.76 9.83 -11.52
N LEU A 10 11.65 10.78 -10.62
CA LEU A 10 12.73 11.66 -10.23
C LEU A 10 13.20 11.35 -8.81
N THR A 11 14.51 11.34 -8.59
CA THR A 11 15.09 11.41 -7.25
C THR A 11 15.59 12.82 -7.01
N LEU A 12 15.19 13.39 -5.88
CA LEU A 12 15.56 14.74 -5.46
C LEU A 12 16.36 14.68 -4.16
N SER A 13 17.34 15.55 -4.04
CA SER A 13 17.99 15.85 -2.76
C SER A 13 16.94 16.38 -1.77
N ALA A 14 16.94 15.87 -0.54
CA ALA A 14 16.06 16.36 0.52
C ALA A 14 16.53 17.73 1.07
N ASP A 15 17.79 18.09 0.85
CA ASP A 15 18.38 19.31 1.38
C ASP A 15 18.00 20.55 0.57
N ASP A 16 18.03 20.45 -0.76
CA ASP A 16 17.84 21.60 -1.66
C ASP A 16 16.85 21.36 -2.80
N LEU A 17 16.23 20.17 -2.87
CA LEU A 17 15.30 19.73 -3.91
C LEU A 17 15.92 19.70 -5.32
N SER A 18 17.24 19.69 -5.44
CA SER A 18 17.89 19.48 -6.72
C SER A 18 17.63 18.08 -7.27
N VAL A 19 17.53 17.97 -8.59
CA VAL A 19 17.32 16.68 -9.27
C VAL A 19 18.64 15.92 -9.29
N GLU A 20 18.70 14.77 -8.65
CA GLU A 20 19.87 13.90 -8.62
C GLU A 20 19.82 12.83 -9.72
N LYS A 21 18.66 12.27 -9.98
CA LYS A 21 18.47 11.23 -10.99
C LYS A 21 17.09 11.27 -11.62
N ILE A 22 17.03 11.01 -12.92
CA ILE A 22 15.80 10.80 -13.68
C ILE A 22 15.80 9.37 -14.22
N PHE A 23 14.67 8.70 -14.07
CA PHE A 23 14.44 7.39 -14.66
C PHE A 23 13.26 7.48 -15.63
N ASP A 24 13.50 7.25 -16.90
CA ASP A 24 12.41 7.07 -17.87
C ASP A 24 11.63 5.79 -17.52
N ALA A 25 10.31 5.91 -17.43
CA ALA A 25 9.44 4.78 -17.11
C ALA A 25 9.28 3.87 -18.34
N THR A 26 10.32 3.07 -18.61
CA THR A 26 10.39 2.11 -19.70
C THR A 26 10.73 0.72 -19.18
N ASP A 27 10.05 -0.32 -19.67
CA ASP A 27 10.39 -1.71 -19.33
C ASP A 27 11.73 -2.16 -19.97
N ALA A 28 12.13 -3.40 -19.66
CA ALA A 28 13.36 -3.98 -20.22
C ALA A 28 13.32 -4.14 -21.76
N LYS A 29 12.15 -4.05 -22.37
CA LYS A 29 11.95 -4.15 -23.84
C LYS A 29 11.87 -2.78 -24.52
N GLY A 30 11.92 -1.69 -23.74
CA GLY A 30 11.82 -0.33 -24.23
C GLY A 30 10.38 0.19 -24.39
N SER A 31 9.38 -0.51 -23.86
CA SER A 31 8.00 -0.05 -23.87
C SER A 31 7.79 1.01 -22.79
N THR A 32 7.27 2.17 -23.17
CA THR A 32 7.00 3.28 -22.25
C THR A 32 5.80 2.96 -21.36
N SER A 33 5.88 3.34 -20.10
CA SER A 33 4.82 3.19 -19.10
C SER A 33 4.61 4.49 -18.33
N ARG A 34 3.45 4.61 -17.70
CA ARG A 34 3.26 5.52 -16.57
C ARG A 34 3.77 4.86 -15.29
N VAL A 35 4.05 5.66 -14.28
CA VAL A 35 4.30 5.21 -12.92
C VAL A 35 2.97 5.15 -12.17
N SER A 36 2.66 4.04 -11.49
CA SER A 36 1.43 3.92 -10.70
C SER A 36 1.64 4.29 -9.24
N ALA A 37 2.68 3.73 -8.61
CA ALA A 37 3.00 3.97 -7.22
C ALA A 37 4.51 3.95 -6.98
N VAL A 38 4.94 4.71 -5.98
CA VAL A 38 6.33 4.76 -5.53
C VAL A 38 6.35 4.81 -4.01
N TYR A 39 6.93 3.79 -3.37
CA TYR A 39 7.06 3.76 -1.92
C TYR A 39 8.50 3.53 -1.48
N GLN A 40 8.85 4.13 -0.34
CA GLN A 40 10.12 3.88 0.31
C GLN A 40 10.10 2.49 0.95
N ALA A 41 11.11 1.69 0.66
CA ALA A 41 11.40 0.43 1.34
C ALA A 41 12.65 0.61 2.21
N ARG A 42 12.52 1.36 3.32
CA ARG A 42 13.64 1.74 4.18
C ARG A 42 14.45 0.55 4.70
N PRO A 43 13.86 -0.58 5.17
CA PRO A 43 14.63 -1.73 5.61
C PRO A 43 15.44 -2.41 4.50
N ARG A 44 15.22 -2.00 3.25
CA ARG A 44 15.90 -2.50 2.07
C ARG A 44 16.82 -1.46 1.44
N ASP A 45 16.97 -0.30 2.07
CA ASP A 45 17.69 0.86 1.54
C ASP A 45 17.34 1.16 0.07
N SER A 46 16.03 1.19 -0.21
CA SER A 46 15.54 1.36 -1.57
C SER A 46 14.22 2.11 -1.67
N PHE A 47 13.89 2.57 -2.88
CA PHE A 47 12.54 2.90 -3.32
C PHE A 47 12.03 1.78 -4.23
N VAL A 48 10.75 1.48 -4.14
CA VAL A 48 10.09 0.55 -5.05
C VAL A 48 9.09 1.31 -5.91
N VAL A 49 9.12 1.05 -7.21
CA VAL A 49 8.32 1.73 -8.24
C VAL A 49 7.50 0.68 -8.98
N ALA A 50 6.19 0.84 -9.06
CA ALA A 50 5.35 0.03 -9.93
C ALA A 50 5.09 0.75 -11.25
N LEU A 51 5.24 0.04 -12.38
CA LEU A 51 4.92 0.54 -13.70
C LEU A 51 3.47 0.19 -14.05
N LYS A 52 2.71 1.20 -14.46
CA LYS A 52 1.26 1.13 -14.62
C LYS A 52 0.79 0.37 -15.86
N ASP A 53 1.55 0.46 -16.94
CA ASP A 53 1.13 0.00 -18.28
C ASP A 53 1.94 -1.21 -18.76
N VAL A 54 2.99 -1.59 -18.03
CA VAL A 54 3.85 -2.75 -18.33
C VAL A 54 4.04 -3.60 -17.08
N PRO A 55 4.20 -4.94 -17.23
CA PRO A 55 4.28 -5.86 -16.09
C PRO A 55 5.68 -5.88 -15.46
N GLU A 56 6.09 -4.77 -14.89
CA GLU A 56 7.41 -4.62 -14.26
C GLU A 56 7.33 -3.70 -13.06
N ILE A 57 8.07 -4.04 -12.01
CA ILE A 57 8.38 -3.18 -10.87
C ILE A 57 9.88 -2.96 -10.77
N TRP A 58 10.28 -1.85 -10.17
CA TRP A 58 11.68 -1.51 -9.95
C TRP A 58 12.00 -1.37 -8.48
N GLU A 59 13.13 -1.86 -8.08
CA GLU A 59 13.76 -1.55 -6.80
C GLU A 59 14.99 -0.69 -7.09
N ILE A 60 15.02 0.54 -6.54
CA ILE A 60 16.06 1.54 -6.79
C ILE A 60 16.82 1.77 -5.50
N ALA A 61 18.09 1.42 -5.47
CA ALA A 61 18.92 1.52 -4.28
C ALA A 61 19.15 2.99 -3.85
N THR A 62 19.14 3.21 -2.53
CA THR A 62 19.48 4.49 -1.90
C THR A 62 20.82 4.45 -1.16
N ASP A 63 21.45 3.27 -1.08
CA ASP A 63 22.77 3.08 -0.50
C ASP A 63 23.86 3.20 -1.59
N PRO A 64 24.85 4.10 -1.42
CA PRO A 64 25.98 4.20 -2.34
C PRO A 64 26.83 2.93 -2.42
N ASP A 65 26.79 2.07 -1.40
CA ASP A 65 27.53 0.80 -1.35
C ASP A 65 26.67 -0.41 -1.78
N SER A 66 25.51 -0.17 -2.38
CA SER A 66 24.64 -1.24 -2.86
C SER A 66 25.36 -2.21 -3.80
N PRO A 67 25.15 -3.53 -3.64
CA PRO A 67 25.78 -4.55 -4.46
C PRO A 67 25.37 -4.43 -5.93
N PRO A 68 26.16 -4.97 -6.85
CA PRO A 68 25.85 -4.96 -8.28
C PRO A 68 24.50 -5.65 -8.58
N VAL A 69 23.67 -4.97 -9.35
CA VAL A 69 22.45 -5.50 -9.95
C VAL A 69 22.74 -5.82 -11.41
N HIS A 70 22.53 -7.06 -11.80
CA HIS A 70 22.71 -7.51 -13.19
C HIS A 70 21.37 -7.49 -13.93
N GLU A 71 21.38 -6.87 -15.11
CA GLU A 71 20.20 -6.85 -16.00
C GLU A 71 20.30 -7.97 -17.06
N GLY A 72 19.29 -8.84 -17.12
CA GLY A 72 19.20 -9.94 -18.07
C GLY A 72 19.43 -11.32 -17.48
N PHE A 73 19.39 -12.33 -18.34
CA PHE A 73 19.63 -13.73 -17.99
C PHE A 73 20.85 -14.25 -18.72
N VAL A 74 21.61 -15.14 -18.09
CA VAL A 74 22.63 -15.91 -18.77
C VAL A 74 21.95 -16.90 -19.72
N HIS A 75 22.14 -16.71 -21.02
CA HIS A 75 21.53 -17.54 -22.05
C HIS A 75 22.40 -18.73 -22.47
N SER A 76 23.70 -18.70 -22.18
CA SER A 76 24.63 -19.77 -22.53
C SER A 76 25.44 -20.23 -21.33
N HIS A 77 25.49 -21.53 -21.13
CA HIS A 77 26.38 -22.20 -20.18
C HIS A 77 27.50 -22.97 -20.88
N GLU A 78 27.80 -22.61 -22.13
CA GLU A 78 28.88 -23.26 -22.87
C GLU A 78 30.25 -22.93 -22.27
N LYS A 79 31.08 -23.93 -22.11
CA LYS A 79 32.40 -23.82 -21.52
C LYS A 79 33.29 -22.89 -22.36
N GLY A 80 33.70 -21.75 -21.74
CA GLY A 80 34.54 -20.75 -22.37
C GLY A 80 33.79 -19.55 -22.96
N MET A 81 32.45 -19.53 -22.90
CA MET A 81 31.65 -18.33 -23.17
C MET A 81 31.46 -17.53 -21.89
N VAL A 82 31.78 -16.24 -21.95
CA VAL A 82 31.47 -15.28 -20.88
C VAL A 82 30.44 -14.32 -21.45
N GLU A 83 29.23 -14.41 -20.94
CA GLU A 83 28.18 -13.47 -21.27
C GLU A 83 28.29 -12.27 -20.31
N ALA A 84 28.60 -11.10 -20.86
CA ALA A 84 28.64 -9.87 -20.08
C ALA A 84 27.22 -9.33 -19.93
N LEU A 85 26.63 -9.46 -18.73
CA LEU A 85 25.37 -8.81 -18.40
C LEU A 85 25.65 -7.34 -18.04
N ALA A 86 24.77 -6.45 -18.52
CA ALA A 86 24.78 -5.07 -18.05
C ALA A 86 24.53 -5.06 -16.54
N SER A 87 25.33 -4.31 -15.82
CA SER A 87 25.20 -4.19 -14.37
C SER A 87 25.27 -2.74 -13.93
N SER A 88 24.52 -2.41 -12.91
CA SER A 88 24.58 -1.16 -12.16
C SER A 88 24.87 -1.46 -10.70
N SER A 89 25.60 -0.58 -10.01
CA SER A 89 25.92 -0.75 -8.59
C SER A 89 25.93 0.60 -7.88
N GLY A 90 25.83 0.56 -6.58
CA GLY A 90 25.85 1.75 -5.73
C GLY A 90 24.57 2.55 -5.78
N LEU A 91 24.69 3.84 -5.50
CA LEU A 91 23.55 4.76 -5.44
C LEU A 91 22.74 4.74 -6.75
N PHE A 92 21.42 4.57 -6.61
CA PHE A 92 20.46 4.48 -7.70
C PHE A 92 20.63 3.29 -8.66
N ALA A 93 21.36 2.25 -8.24
CA ALA A 93 21.30 0.97 -8.94
C ALA A 93 19.83 0.49 -9.00
N ARG A 94 19.38 0.12 -10.21
CA ARG A 94 17.98 -0.27 -10.44
C ARG A 94 17.89 -1.76 -10.72
N ARG A 95 17.15 -2.46 -9.88
CA ARG A 95 16.74 -3.84 -10.09
C ARG A 95 15.36 -3.88 -10.73
N ARG A 96 15.25 -4.59 -11.85
CA ARG A 96 13.97 -4.84 -12.53
C ARG A 96 13.41 -6.18 -12.09
N VAL A 97 12.13 -6.21 -11.77
CA VAL A 97 11.39 -7.42 -11.41
C VAL A 97 10.19 -7.54 -12.32
N ALA A 98 10.18 -8.59 -13.14
CA ALA A 98 9.05 -8.90 -14.00
C ALA A 98 7.92 -9.54 -13.19
N VAL A 99 6.69 -9.13 -13.48
CA VAL A 99 5.45 -9.68 -12.92
C VAL A 99 4.53 -10.16 -14.03
N SER A 100 3.49 -10.92 -13.70
CA SER A 100 2.58 -11.48 -14.70
C SER A 100 1.69 -10.43 -15.38
N GLU A 101 1.42 -9.32 -14.67
CA GLU A 101 0.59 -8.21 -15.16
C GLU A 101 0.95 -6.89 -14.48
N PRO A 102 0.62 -5.73 -15.09
CA PRO A 102 0.89 -4.43 -14.47
C PRO A 102 0.18 -4.27 -13.14
N LEU A 103 0.85 -3.59 -12.18
CA LEU A 103 0.30 -3.29 -10.87
C LEU A 103 -0.20 -1.84 -10.79
N ASP A 104 -1.34 -1.65 -10.13
CA ASP A 104 -1.93 -0.31 -9.94
C ASP A 104 -1.47 0.33 -8.63
N ASP A 105 -1.40 -0.44 -7.56
CA ASP A 105 -0.96 -0.03 -6.23
C ASP A 105 -0.40 -1.23 -5.47
N PHE A 106 0.37 -1.01 -4.40
CA PHE A 106 0.95 -2.11 -3.64
C PHE A 106 1.19 -1.78 -2.16
N PHE A 107 1.47 -2.82 -1.40
CA PHE A 107 1.74 -2.83 0.03
C PHE A 107 2.92 -3.77 0.31
N PHE A 108 3.68 -3.52 1.38
CA PHE A 108 4.74 -4.42 1.82
C PHE A 108 4.31 -5.28 2.99
N SER A 109 4.86 -6.51 3.08
CA SER A 109 4.90 -7.22 4.35
C SER A 109 5.70 -6.43 5.38
N PRO A 110 5.45 -6.59 6.71
CA PRO A 110 6.14 -5.81 7.74
C PRO A 110 7.67 -5.92 7.74
N ASP A 111 8.20 -7.03 7.25
CA ASP A 111 9.65 -7.27 7.07
C ASP A 111 10.18 -6.83 5.69
N TYR A 112 9.30 -6.31 4.84
CA TYR A 112 9.61 -5.90 3.47
C TYR A 112 10.20 -7.02 2.58
N SER A 113 9.98 -8.28 2.95
CA SER A 113 10.36 -9.42 2.11
C SER A 113 9.42 -9.63 0.94
N ASP A 114 8.14 -9.28 1.12
CA ASP A 114 7.11 -9.43 0.10
C ASP A 114 6.41 -8.10 -0.20
N LEU A 115 6.06 -7.95 -1.47
CA LEU A 115 5.23 -6.88 -1.99
C LEU A 115 3.92 -7.48 -2.49
N ILE A 116 2.80 -6.93 -2.09
CA ILE A 116 1.47 -7.36 -2.52
C ILE A 116 0.87 -6.21 -3.34
N GLY A 117 0.71 -6.40 -4.65
CA GLY A 117 0.21 -5.39 -5.58
C GLY A 117 -1.18 -5.72 -6.13
N SER A 118 -2.00 -4.70 -6.32
CA SER A 118 -3.27 -4.82 -7.03
C SER A 118 -3.03 -5.01 -8.52
N SER A 119 -3.59 -6.05 -9.12
CA SER A 119 -3.56 -6.21 -10.56
C SER A 119 -4.31 -5.08 -11.26
N ARG A 120 -3.81 -4.65 -12.39
CA ARG A 120 -4.38 -3.54 -13.17
C ARG A 120 -5.81 -3.81 -13.66
N ASP A 121 -6.16 -5.06 -13.92
CA ASP A 121 -7.52 -5.47 -14.28
C ASP A 121 -8.50 -5.44 -13.09
N GLY A 122 -7.97 -5.33 -11.86
CA GLY A 122 -8.73 -5.22 -10.64
C GLY A 122 -9.30 -6.53 -10.10
N ASN A 123 -8.77 -7.68 -10.51
CA ASN A 123 -9.31 -8.99 -10.16
C ASN A 123 -8.38 -9.82 -9.28
N ALA A 124 -7.18 -9.33 -8.96
CA ALA A 124 -6.22 -10.08 -8.17
C ALA A 124 -5.31 -9.19 -7.31
N GLY A 125 -4.79 -9.77 -6.24
CA GLY A 125 -3.55 -9.38 -5.59
C GLY A 125 -2.41 -10.23 -6.11
N ILE A 126 -1.30 -9.59 -6.51
CA ILE A 126 -0.08 -10.24 -6.96
C ILE A 126 0.96 -10.13 -5.86
N VAL A 127 1.53 -11.26 -5.45
CA VAL A 127 2.57 -11.29 -4.42
C VAL A 127 3.92 -11.50 -5.06
N VAL A 128 4.83 -10.57 -4.78
CA VAL A 128 6.21 -10.61 -5.28
C VAL A 128 7.17 -10.73 -4.12
N ASN A 129 7.96 -11.80 -4.10
CA ASN A 129 9.05 -11.88 -3.12
C ASN A 129 10.22 -11.00 -3.58
N MET A 130 10.49 -9.95 -2.81
CA MET A 130 11.48 -8.94 -3.14
C MET A 130 12.93 -9.44 -2.99
N ASN A 131 13.17 -10.49 -2.16
CA ASN A 131 14.51 -11.03 -1.98
C ASN A 131 14.97 -11.78 -3.22
N VAL A 132 14.10 -12.61 -3.80
CA VAL A 132 14.41 -13.35 -5.03
C VAL A 132 13.98 -12.63 -6.30
N GLY A 133 13.13 -11.59 -6.19
CA GLY A 133 12.69 -10.75 -7.31
C GLY A 133 11.77 -11.47 -8.28
N ARG A 134 10.76 -12.17 -7.76
CA ARG A 134 9.76 -12.82 -8.61
C ARG A 134 8.40 -12.96 -7.91
N GLU A 135 7.38 -13.09 -8.73
CA GLU A 135 6.03 -13.44 -8.29
C GLU A 135 6.01 -14.83 -7.64
N ILE A 136 5.35 -14.93 -6.48
CA ILE A 136 5.21 -16.17 -5.70
C ILE A 136 3.77 -16.61 -5.51
N ALA A 137 2.80 -15.68 -5.58
CA ALA A 137 1.39 -15.99 -5.41
C ALA A 137 0.50 -15.02 -6.20
N ARG A 138 -0.70 -15.50 -6.53
CA ARG A 138 -1.81 -14.73 -7.07
C ARG A 138 -3.06 -15.00 -6.25
N ILE A 139 -3.63 -13.95 -5.68
CA ILE A 139 -4.78 -14.02 -4.79
C ILE A 139 -6.01 -13.54 -5.56
N PRO A 140 -7.10 -14.32 -5.65
CA PRO A 140 -8.32 -13.85 -6.29
C PRO A 140 -9.02 -12.80 -5.42
N LEU A 141 -8.88 -11.54 -5.79
CA LEU A 141 -9.44 -10.38 -5.09
C LEU A 141 -10.20 -9.50 -6.09
N PRO A 142 -11.47 -9.79 -6.37
CA PRO A 142 -12.27 -9.03 -7.33
C PRO A 142 -12.54 -7.61 -6.85
N GLY A 143 -12.89 -6.72 -7.76
CA GLY A 143 -13.34 -5.37 -7.41
C GLY A 143 -12.23 -4.37 -7.05
N LEU A 144 -11.03 -4.58 -7.57
CA LEU A 144 -9.87 -3.71 -7.40
C LEU A 144 -9.54 -3.49 -5.91
N PRO A 145 -8.84 -4.43 -5.26
CA PRO A 145 -8.41 -4.27 -3.88
C PRO A 145 -7.49 -3.04 -3.76
N HIS A 146 -7.73 -2.20 -2.75
CA HIS A 146 -6.87 -1.04 -2.48
C HIS A 146 -5.72 -1.44 -1.55
N LEU A 147 -4.75 -2.16 -2.10
CA LEU A 147 -3.67 -2.76 -1.32
C LEU A 147 -2.75 -1.71 -0.66
N GLY A 148 -2.57 -0.54 -1.26
CA GLY A 148 -1.88 0.58 -0.62
C GLY A 148 -2.51 1.07 0.68
N SER A 149 -3.80 0.81 0.89
CA SER A 149 -4.50 1.00 2.18
C SER A 149 -4.63 -0.29 2.98
N GLY A 150 -3.90 -1.34 2.61
CA GLY A 150 -3.86 -2.59 3.36
C GLY A 150 -3.25 -2.41 4.76
N ILE A 151 -3.73 -3.19 5.70
CA ILE A 151 -3.20 -3.25 7.07
C ILE A 151 -2.96 -4.70 7.47
N SER A 152 -2.01 -4.94 8.36
CA SER A 152 -1.72 -6.29 8.85
C SER A 152 -1.71 -6.37 10.37
N TRP A 153 -2.00 -7.55 10.90
CA TRP A 153 -1.92 -7.84 12.35
C TRP A 153 -1.77 -9.34 12.60
N MET A 154 -1.46 -9.70 13.84
CA MET A 154 -1.42 -11.11 14.26
C MET A 154 -2.82 -11.60 14.63
N TRP A 155 -3.26 -12.70 14.02
CA TRP A 155 -4.53 -13.37 14.27
C TRP A 155 -4.31 -14.88 14.46
N ASN A 156 -4.68 -15.43 15.63
CA ASN A 156 -4.50 -16.85 15.96
C ASN A 156 -3.09 -17.40 15.67
N GLY A 157 -2.07 -16.60 15.95
CA GLY A 157 -0.67 -16.98 15.73
C GLY A 157 -0.15 -16.86 14.30
N LYS A 158 -0.99 -16.40 13.38
CA LYS A 158 -0.64 -16.11 11.97
C LYS A 158 -0.71 -14.62 11.70
N ARG A 159 0.06 -14.15 10.75
CA ARG A 159 -0.09 -12.78 10.25
C ARG A 159 -1.16 -12.75 9.16
N VAL A 160 -2.12 -11.86 9.33
CA VAL A 160 -3.12 -11.58 8.32
C VAL A 160 -3.04 -10.14 7.86
N MET A 161 -3.47 -9.87 6.63
CA MET A 161 -3.71 -8.52 6.14
C MET A 161 -5.16 -8.36 5.70
N ALA A 162 -5.65 -7.13 5.77
CA ALA A 162 -6.97 -6.79 5.26
C ALA A 162 -6.89 -5.62 4.30
N THR A 163 -7.75 -5.63 3.28
CA THR A 163 -7.83 -4.57 2.27
C THR A 163 -9.29 -4.30 1.88
N PRO A 164 -9.71 -3.03 1.77
CA PRO A 164 -10.99 -2.68 1.17
C PRO A 164 -10.92 -2.80 -0.35
N HIS A 165 -12.07 -2.95 -1.00
CA HIS A 165 -12.18 -2.99 -2.45
C HIS A 165 -12.80 -1.69 -2.97
N LEU A 166 -12.22 -1.15 -4.07
CA LEU A 166 -12.63 0.14 -4.65
C LEU A 166 -13.90 0.07 -5.50
N LYS A 167 -14.23 -1.11 -6.03
CA LYS A 167 -15.37 -1.32 -6.94
C LYS A 167 -16.42 -2.27 -6.40
N GLU A 168 -16.13 -2.97 -5.32
CA GLU A 168 -17.07 -3.87 -4.66
C GLU A 168 -17.22 -3.51 -3.18
N ALA A 169 -18.41 -3.73 -2.65
CA ALA A 169 -18.74 -3.50 -1.25
C ALA A 169 -18.19 -4.65 -0.37
N LYS A 170 -16.86 -4.76 -0.31
CA LYS A 170 -16.16 -5.86 0.35
C LYS A 170 -14.86 -5.44 1.01
N ILE A 171 -14.46 -6.24 2.00
CA ILE A 171 -13.11 -6.26 2.57
C ILE A 171 -12.66 -7.71 2.51
N SER A 172 -11.44 -7.95 2.03
CA SER A 172 -10.80 -9.27 2.09
C SER A 172 -9.76 -9.31 3.19
N ILE A 173 -9.74 -10.41 3.95
CA ILE A 173 -8.74 -10.72 4.97
C ILE A 173 -7.97 -11.94 4.46
N ILE A 174 -6.65 -11.82 4.40
CA ILE A 174 -5.75 -12.72 3.72
C ILE A 174 -4.71 -13.23 4.72
N ASP A 175 -4.47 -14.52 4.76
CA ASP A 175 -3.35 -15.12 5.47
C ASP A 175 -2.04 -14.80 4.72
N MET A 176 -1.05 -14.22 5.38
CA MET A 176 0.21 -13.83 4.74
C MET A 176 1.24 -14.95 4.70
N ASP A 177 0.97 -16.10 5.31
CA ASP A 177 1.86 -17.26 5.26
C ASP A 177 1.64 -18.08 3.97
N ASP A 178 0.37 -18.25 3.57
CA ASP A 178 -0.01 -19.06 2.39
C ASP A 178 -0.78 -18.28 1.31
N TRP A 179 -1.05 -17.00 1.56
CA TRP A 179 -1.75 -16.08 0.67
C TRP A 179 -3.20 -16.49 0.35
N SER A 180 -3.81 -17.29 1.20
CA SER A 180 -5.23 -17.66 1.07
C SER A 180 -6.15 -16.57 1.64
N VAL A 181 -7.35 -16.43 1.07
CA VAL A 181 -8.39 -15.56 1.63
C VAL A 181 -9.03 -16.25 2.82
N VAL A 182 -8.77 -15.74 4.02
CA VAL A 182 -9.33 -16.27 5.29
C VAL A 182 -10.80 -15.92 5.42
N LYS A 183 -11.15 -14.68 5.09
CA LYS A 183 -12.52 -14.15 5.24
C LYS A 183 -12.78 -13.00 4.28
N THR A 184 -14.01 -12.92 3.81
CA THR A 184 -14.52 -11.75 3.09
C THR A 184 -15.68 -11.18 3.88
N LEU A 185 -15.66 -9.87 4.11
CA LEU A 185 -16.73 -9.13 4.79
C LEU A 185 -17.51 -8.32 3.76
N ASP A 186 -18.83 -8.40 3.80
CA ASP A 186 -19.70 -7.51 3.05
C ASP A 186 -19.83 -6.18 3.79
N THR A 187 -19.74 -5.07 3.03
CA THR A 187 -19.81 -3.70 3.54
C THR A 187 -21.02 -2.95 2.96
N LEU A 188 -21.27 -1.74 3.43
CA LEU A 188 -22.38 -0.91 2.91
C LEU A 188 -22.05 -0.22 1.58
N GLY A 189 -20.83 -0.37 1.08
CA GLY A 189 -20.34 0.15 -0.18
C GLY A 189 -18.83 0.00 -0.29
N PRO A 190 -18.24 0.27 -1.46
CA PRO A 190 -16.80 0.19 -1.66
C PRO A 190 -16.04 1.16 -0.74
N GLY A 191 -14.97 0.66 -0.12
CA GLY A 191 -14.10 1.43 0.77
C GLY A 191 -12.85 1.93 0.05
N PHE A 192 -12.20 2.93 0.67
CA PHE A 192 -10.95 3.48 0.15
C PHE A 192 -9.83 3.40 1.19
N PHE A 193 -10.08 3.89 2.42
CA PHE A 193 -9.08 3.95 3.47
C PHE A 193 -9.38 2.97 4.60
N MET A 194 -8.37 2.22 4.98
CA MET A 194 -8.42 1.32 6.13
C MET A 194 -7.23 1.59 7.04
N ARG A 195 -7.46 1.59 8.35
CA ARG A 195 -6.43 1.80 9.37
C ARG A 195 -6.67 0.95 10.60
N SER A 196 -5.59 0.67 11.28
CA SER A 196 -5.56 0.10 12.61
C SER A 196 -4.34 0.65 13.38
N HIS A 197 -4.14 0.18 14.58
CA HIS A 197 -2.98 0.41 15.42
C HIS A 197 -2.74 -0.83 16.30
N ASP A 198 -1.48 -1.13 16.65
CA ASP A 198 -1.16 -2.29 17.50
C ASP A 198 -1.86 -2.22 18.85
N GLY A 199 -1.93 -1.04 19.44
CA GLY A 199 -2.63 -0.78 20.69
C GLY A 199 -4.16 -0.77 20.59
N SER A 200 -4.75 -0.98 19.40
CA SER A 200 -6.20 -1.02 19.18
C SER A 200 -6.68 -2.42 18.86
N ARG A 201 -7.76 -2.86 19.50
CA ARG A 201 -8.49 -4.07 19.16
C ARG A 201 -9.10 -4.01 17.76
N TYR A 202 -9.36 -2.82 17.25
CA TYR A 202 -10.18 -2.62 16.07
C TYR A 202 -9.37 -2.13 14.88
N ALA A 203 -9.82 -2.54 13.70
CA ALA A 203 -9.51 -1.93 12.42
C ALA A 203 -10.72 -1.13 11.92
N TRP A 204 -10.47 0.01 11.30
CA TRP A 204 -11.51 0.90 10.81
C TRP A 204 -11.39 1.09 9.30
N THR A 205 -12.52 1.14 8.61
CA THR A 205 -12.58 1.46 7.18
C THR A 205 -13.76 2.34 6.85
N ASP A 206 -13.60 3.19 5.86
CA ASP A 206 -14.68 4.00 5.32
C ASP A 206 -15.55 3.21 4.31
N VAL A 207 -16.69 3.80 3.97
CA VAL A 207 -17.53 3.44 2.83
C VAL A 207 -17.51 4.61 1.87
N PHE A 208 -16.36 4.82 1.22
CA PHE A 208 -16.06 6.04 0.50
C PHE A 208 -16.97 6.27 -0.71
N PHE A 209 -17.37 5.20 -1.37
CA PHE A 209 -18.14 5.26 -2.61
C PHE A 209 -19.59 4.81 -2.40
N GLY A 210 -20.50 5.48 -3.10
CA GLY A 210 -21.93 5.13 -3.11
C GLY A 210 -22.79 5.89 -2.09
N PRO A 211 -24.02 5.43 -1.86
CA PRO A 211 -25.03 6.17 -1.07
C PRO A 211 -24.74 6.17 0.45
N ASN A 212 -23.90 5.26 0.93
CA ASN A 212 -23.56 5.14 2.35
C ASN A 212 -22.20 5.78 2.70
N LYS A 213 -21.77 6.77 1.95
CA LYS A 213 -20.48 7.47 2.15
C LYS A 213 -20.31 8.12 3.55
N ASP A 214 -21.35 8.18 4.32
CA ASP A 214 -21.36 8.67 5.70
C ASP A 214 -21.07 7.58 6.74
N ALA A 215 -20.83 6.33 6.30
CA ALA A 215 -20.59 5.20 7.18
C ALA A 215 -19.09 4.90 7.36
N MET A 216 -18.75 4.48 8.58
CA MET A 216 -17.46 3.90 8.95
C MET A 216 -17.69 2.54 9.56
N HIS A 217 -17.06 1.50 9.03
CA HIS A 217 -17.10 0.17 9.63
C HIS A 217 -15.95 -0.02 10.62
N VAL A 218 -16.25 -0.61 11.76
CA VAL A 218 -15.31 -1.02 12.78
C VAL A 218 -15.27 -2.54 12.82
N ILE A 219 -14.09 -3.09 12.59
CA ILE A 219 -13.85 -4.53 12.49
C ILE A 219 -13.05 -4.95 13.71
N ASP A 220 -13.53 -5.98 14.40
CA ASP A 220 -12.79 -6.62 15.48
C ASP A 220 -11.69 -7.51 14.90
N LYS A 221 -10.44 -7.25 15.26
CA LYS A 221 -9.28 -7.99 14.75
C LYS A 221 -9.19 -9.43 15.25
N GLU A 222 -9.89 -9.77 16.35
CA GLU A 222 -9.92 -11.12 16.91
C GLU A 222 -10.99 -12.00 16.24
N THR A 223 -12.21 -11.47 16.10
CA THR A 223 -13.34 -12.23 15.51
C THR A 223 -13.41 -12.10 13.99
N LEU A 224 -12.70 -11.14 13.43
CA LEU A 224 -12.75 -10.77 12.00
C LEU A 224 -14.17 -10.42 11.55
N GLU A 225 -14.91 -9.66 12.35
CA GLU A 225 -16.30 -9.26 12.05
C GLU A 225 -16.48 -7.76 12.16
N ILE A 226 -17.39 -7.21 11.37
CA ILE A 226 -17.86 -5.84 11.55
C ILE A 226 -18.72 -5.80 12.80
N VAL A 227 -18.19 -5.23 13.89
CA VAL A 227 -18.87 -5.15 15.18
C VAL A 227 -19.67 -3.87 15.34
N ARG A 228 -19.34 -2.84 14.57
CA ARG A 228 -20.07 -1.56 14.57
C ARG A 228 -19.98 -0.86 13.23
N THR A 229 -21.06 -0.15 12.90
CA THR A 229 -21.06 0.83 11.81
C THR A 229 -21.43 2.18 12.42
N LEU A 230 -20.52 3.11 12.35
CA LEU A 230 -20.71 4.47 12.80
C LEU A 230 -21.19 5.34 11.63
N ARG A 231 -21.98 6.38 11.93
CA ARG A 231 -22.35 7.44 11.00
C ARG A 231 -22.00 8.77 11.66
N PRO A 232 -20.73 9.19 11.55
CA PRO A 232 -20.21 10.38 12.24
C PRO A 232 -21.02 11.64 11.96
N GLU A 233 -21.49 11.79 10.72
CA GLU A 233 -22.40 12.86 10.31
C GLU A 233 -23.27 12.38 9.14
N PRO A 234 -24.54 12.06 9.38
CA PRO A 234 -25.41 11.50 8.37
C PRO A 234 -25.49 12.33 7.09
N GLY A 235 -25.29 11.69 5.94
CA GLY A 235 -25.33 12.29 4.61
C GLY A 235 -24.04 12.96 4.16
N LYS A 236 -23.04 13.12 5.06
CA LYS A 236 -21.72 13.69 4.72
C LYS A 236 -20.65 12.61 4.59
N THR A 237 -19.67 12.84 3.73
CA THR A 237 -18.60 11.87 3.49
C THR A 237 -17.72 11.70 4.71
N ALA A 238 -17.76 10.52 5.35
CA ALA A 238 -16.86 10.12 6.42
C ALA A 238 -15.72 9.32 5.83
N ALA A 239 -14.48 9.76 6.01
CA ALA A 239 -13.33 9.16 5.33
C ALA A 239 -12.03 9.28 6.12
N HIS A 240 -11.06 8.50 5.65
CA HIS A 240 -9.65 8.61 6.02
C HIS A 240 -9.42 8.60 7.54
N VAL A 241 -9.73 7.48 8.17
CA VAL A 241 -9.41 7.28 9.59
C VAL A 241 -7.90 7.24 9.82
N GLU A 242 -7.44 7.77 10.93
CA GLU A 242 -6.04 7.67 11.39
C GLU A 242 -6.03 7.54 12.93
N PHE A 243 -4.97 6.96 13.47
CA PHE A 243 -4.81 6.81 14.91
C PHE A 243 -3.76 7.76 15.47
N ASP A 244 -3.90 8.12 16.73
CA ASP A 244 -2.83 8.79 17.45
C ASP A 244 -1.68 7.81 17.75
N LYS A 245 -0.53 8.35 18.20
CA LYS A 245 0.66 7.58 18.54
C LYS A 245 0.40 6.39 19.48
N THR A 246 -0.62 6.49 20.32
CA THR A 246 -0.91 5.49 21.36
C THR A 246 -1.97 4.48 20.96
N GLY A 247 -2.65 4.69 19.84
CA GLY A 247 -3.79 3.89 19.39
C GLY A 247 -5.06 4.08 20.21
N ARG A 248 -5.07 5.04 21.18
CA ARG A 248 -6.25 5.30 22.01
C ARG A 248 -7.30 6.19 21.34
N HIS A 249 -6.91 6.94 20.33
CA HIS A 249 -7.81 7.83 19.62
C HIS A 249 -7.80 7.51 18.12
N ALA A 250 -9.00 7.39 17.57
CA ALA A 250 -9.23 7.30 16.13
C ALA A 250 -9.77 8.65 15.62
N LEU A 251 -9.17 9.17 14.56
CA LEU A 251 -9.49 10.46 13.96
C LEU A 251 -10.16 10.23 12.62
N VAL A 252 -11.40 10.71 12.46
CA VAL A 252 -12.21 10.57 11.24
C VAL A 252 -12.45 11.95 10.62
N SER A 253 -12.27 12.07 9.32
CA SER A 253 -12.59 13.28 8.57
C SER A 253 -14.04 13.26 8.08
N ILE A 254 -14.74 14.37 8.27
CA ILE A 254 -15.95 14.69 7.48
C ILE A 254 -15.50 15.56 6.31
N TRP A 255 -15.42 14.95 5.14
CA TRP A 255 -14.76 15.53 3.97
C TRP A 255 -15.70 16.42 3.14
N GLU A 256 -16.21 17.46 3.76
CA GLU A 256 -17.15 18.42 3.16
C GLU A 256 -16.71 19.87 3.43
N ASP A 257 -17.29 20.86 2.73
CA ASP A 257 -16.95 22.28 2.96
C ASP A 257 -17.29 22.74 4.38
N ASP A 258 -18.39 22.24 4.93
CA ASP A 258 -18.80 22.40 6.33
C ASP A 258 -18.45 21.12 7.14
N GLY A 259 -17.24 20.63 6.96
CA GLY A 259 -16.75 19.39 7.52
C GLY A 259 -16.20 19.53 8.94
N ALA A 260 -15.64 18.44 9.43
CA ALA A 260 -15.05 18.35 10.76
C ALA A 260 -13.95 17.29 10.82
N LEU A 261 -13.03 17.45 11.76
CA LEU A 261 -12.22 16.35 12.27
C LEU A 261 -12.86 15.86 13.56
N ILE A 262 -13.22 14.58 13.59
CA ILE A 262 -13.86 13.93 14.73
C ILE A 262 -12.86 12.99 15.39
N VAL A 263 -12.76 13.09 16.70
CA VAL A 263 -11.91 12.23 17.53
C VAL A 263 -12.80 11.27 18.29
N TYR A 264 -12.54 9.99 18.13
CA TYR A 264 -13.18 8.90 18.85
C TYR A 264 -12.22 8.29 19.87
N ASP A 265 -12.76 7.85 20.99
CA ASP A 265 -12.10 6.84 21.80
C ASP A 265 -12.08 5.52 21.03
N ALA A 266 -10.88 4.96 20.79
CA ALA A 266 -10.73 3.80 19.93
C ALA A 266 -11.17 2.48 20.58
N GLU A 267 -11.42 2.44 21.91
CA GLU A 267 -11.91 1.29 22.63
C GLU A 267 -13.42 1.32 22.77
N THR A 268 -13.98 2.45 23.23
CA THR A 268 -15.42 2.59 23.45
C THR A 268 -16.20 2.92 22.19
N LEU A 269 -15.53 3.40 21.16
CA LEU A 269 -16.07 3.87 19.88
C LEU A 269 -17.00 5.09 20.04
N GLU A 270 -16.82 5.87 21.10
CA GLU A 270 -17.59 7.08 21.37
C GLU A 270 -16.87 8.33 20.87
N GLU A 271 -17.64 9.28 20.32
CA GLU A 271 -17.10 10.58 19.93
C GLU A 271 -16.73 11.37 21.20
N ILE A 272 -15.46 11.77 21.32
CA ILE A 272 -14.97 12.58 22.46
C ILE A 272 -14.68 14.01 22.09
N LYS A 273 -14.47 14.31 20.79
CA LYS A 273 -14.23 15.68 20.33
C LYS A 273 -14.56 15.86 18.86
N ARG A 274 -15.10 17.02 18.53
CA ARG A 274 -15.35 17.47 17.16
C ARG A 274 -14.71 18.84 16.94
N ILE A 275 -13.96 18.97 15.85
CA ILE A 275 -13.27 20.20 15.46
C ILE A 275 -13.80 20.58 14.08
N ALA A 276 -14.52 21.69 13.99
CA ALA A 276 -14.99 22.21 12.71
C ALA A 276 -13.80 22.50 11.80
N MET A 277 -13.83 21.97 10.58
CA MET A 277 -12.74 22.11 9.63
C MET A 277 -13.28 21.95 8.19
N ARG A 278 -12.90 22.87 7.32
CA ARG A 278 -13.28 22.78 5.91
C ARG A 278 -12.47 21.69 5.22
N LYS A 279 -13.14 20.72 4.62
CA LYS A 279 -12.56 19.63 3.82
C LYS A 279 -11.29 19.01 4.41
N PRO A 280 -11.33 18.52 5.65
CA PRO A 280 -10.17 17.84 6.22
C PRO A 280 -9.92 16.56 5.39
N SER A 281 -9.07 16.67 4.37
CA SER A 281 -8.65 15.55 3.55
C SER A 281 -7.60 14.70 4.28
N GLY A 282 -6.73 13.98 3.60
CA GLY A 282 -5.77 13.06 4.19
C GLY A 282 -5.11 13.53 5.48
N LYS A 283 -5.05 12.65 6.44
CA LYS A 283 -4.28 12.76 7.68
C LYS A 283 -3.21 11.69 7.69
N TYR A 284 -2.01 12.02 8.15
CA TYR A 284 -0.93 11.06 8.20
C TYR A 284 -0.26 11.12 9.57
N ASN A 285 -0.14 9.96 10.18
CA ASN A 285 0.59 9.82 11.42
C ASN A 285 2.08 9.59 11.11
N VAL A 286 2.90 10.60 11.35
CA VAL A 286 4.34 10.52 11.11
C VAL A 286 5.00 9.41 11.94
N TRP A 287 4.49 9.16 13.15
CA TRP A 287 4.99 8.10 14.01
C TRP A 287 4.89 6.72 13.34
N ASN A 288 3.73 6.37 12.81
CA ASN A 288 3.52 5.10 12.11
C ASN A 288 4.43 4.96 10.88
N LYS A 289 4.64 6.06 10.15
CA LYS A 289 5.55 6.10 9.00
C LYS A 289 7.01 5.86 9.35
N ILE A 290 7.45 6.28 10.54
CA ILE A 290 8.83 6.13 10.99
C ILE A 290 9.10 4.75 11.58
N ASN A 291 8.14 4.19 12.33
CA ASN A 291 8.34 2.96 13.08
C ASN A 291 7.95 1.69 12.32
N PHE A 292 7.30 1.79 11.17
CA PHE A 292 6.83 0.65 10.38
C PHE A 292 5.97 -0.34 11.18
N GLU A 293 5.12 0.22 12.07
CA GLU A 293 4.25 -0.59 12.92
C GLU A 293 3.13 -1.27 12.12
N ASP A 294 2.62 -2.37 12.65
CA ASP A 294 1.47 -3.07 12.08
C ASP A 294 0.25 -2.14 11.99
N GLY A 295 -0.53 -2.30 10.92
CA GLY A 295 -1.69 -1.47 10.66
C GLY A 295 -1.39 -0.09 10.06
N THR A 296 -0.14 0.17 9.70
CA THR A 296 0.22 1.35 8.90
C THR A 296 0.19 1.01 7.42
N SER A 297 -0.27 1.97 6.62
CA SER A 297 -0.16 1.95 5.17
C SER A 297 0.45 3.26 4.68
N HIS A 298 0.61 3.43 3.40
CA HIS A 298 1.26 4.63 2.81
C HIS A 298 0.63 5.96 3.20
#